data_0a64c97fd178f6dfc1aca94f172d77ab
#
_entry.id   0a64c97fd178f6dfc1aca94f172d77ab
#
_cell.length_a   1.000
_cell.length_b   1.000
_cell.length_c   1.000
_cell.angle_alpha   90.00
_cell.angle_beta   90.00
_cell.angle_gamma   90.00
#
_symmetry.space_group_name_H-M   'P 1'
#
loop_
_entity.id
_entity.type
_entity.pdbx_description
1 polymer ?
#
loop_
_entity_poly.entity_id
_entity_poly.type
_entity_poly.pdbx_seq_one_letter_code
_entity_poly.pdbx_strand_id
1 'polypeptide(L)'
;MNSDEIIEFLNKDTFTGKIGTINKDGTTHITPIWYILDEDNNIIFTTSSKSLKGVNLIRDPRISICIDDQTPPFSFVIIKGIAKIFFHFQDLLKLTTRIAERYMGKELSLKYGKRNAVEDELVIKIIPTKIIGQKNVSE
;
A
#
# COMPACT_ATOMS: atom_id res chain seq x y z
N MET A 1 -17.05 2.87 -10.06
CA MET A 1 -17.21 2.16 -8.76
C MET A 1 -17.72 3.12 -7.70
N ASN A 2 -18.69 2.68 -6.91
CA ASN A 2 -19.06 3.37 -5.69
C ASN A 2 -18.09 3.02 -4.54
N SER A 3 -18.29 3.64 -3.37
CA SER A 3 -17.40 3.43 -2.21
C SER A 3 -17.31 1.97 -1.76
N ASP A 4 -18.43 1.27 -1.72
CA ASP A 4 -18.45 -0.14 -1.29
C ASP A 4 -17.73 -1.04 -2.29
N GLU A 5 -17.91 -0.78 -3.58
CA GLU A 5 -17.22 -1.51 -4.64
C GLU A 5 -15.70 -1.29 -4.59
N ILE A 6 -15.27 -0.07 -4.26
CA ILE A 6 -13.84 0.25 -4.10
C ILE A 6 -13.25 -0.54 -2.94
N ILE A 7 -13.89 -0.54 -1.77
CA ILE A 7 -13.42 -1.28 -0.60
C ILE A 7 -13.37 -2.78 -0.88
N GLU A 8 -14.39 -3.32 -1.51
CA GLU A 8 -14.43 -4.73 -1.91
C GLU A 8 -13.28 -5.07 -2.85
N PHE A 9 -13.05 -4.24 -3.87
CA PHE A 9 -11.95 -4.44 -4.82
C PHE A 9 -10.58 -4.40 -4.13
N LEU A 10 -10.34 -3.43 -3.25
CA LEU A 10 -9.07 -3.29 -2.54
C LEU A 10 -8.76 -4.46 -1.62
N ASN A 11 -9.78 -5.13 -1.09
CA ASN A 11 -9.63 -6.32 -0.25
C ASN A 11 -9.61 -7.62 -1.03
N LYS A 12 -9.87 -7.57 -2.34
CA LYS A 12 -9.97 -8.76 -3.16
C LYS A 12 -8.58 -9.35 -3.45
N ASP A 13 -8.50 -10.68 -3.43
CA ASP A 13 -7.30 -11.42 -3.83
C ASP A 13 -6.01 -10.87 -3.19
N THR A 14 -4.92 -10.93 -3.92
CA THR A 14 -3.59 -10.48 -3.47
C THR A 14 -2.99 -9.46 -4.43
N PHE A 15 -3.81 -8.53 -4.91
CA PHE A 15 -3.31 -7.47 -5.78
C PHE A 15 -2.26 -6.65 -5.05
N THR A 16 -1.15 -6.39 -5.71
CA THR A 16 -0.16 -5.46 -5.19
C THR A 16 -0.54 -4.03 -5.54
N GLY A 17 -0.13 -3.09 -4.70
CA GLY A 17 -0.25 -1.68 -5.02
C GLY A 17 1.03 -1.19 -5.71
N LYS A 18 0.89 -0.45 -6.80
CA LYS A 18 2.02 0.21 -7.47
C LYS A 18 2.01 1.66 -7.02
N ILE A 19 2.97 2.01 -6.16
CA ILE A 19 3.04 3.37 -5.61
C ILE A 19 4.01 4.21 -6.40
N GLY A 20 3.63 5.48 -6.58
CA GLY A 20 4.49 6.53 -7.12
C GLY A 20 4.89 7.48 -6.01
N THR A 21 6.20 7.69 -5.86
CA THR A 21 6.78 8.67 -4.95
C THR A 21 7.68 9.61 -5.73
N ILE A 22 7.99 10.78 -5.17
CA ILE A 22 8.70 11.82 -5.88
C ILE A 22 10.18 11.81 -5.49
N ASN A 23 11.04 11.56 -6.47
CA ASN A 23 12.49 11.65 -6.30
C ASN A 23 12.92 13.10 -6.03
N LYS A 24 14.12 13.26 -5.49
CA LYS A 24 14.68 14.57 -5.18
C LYS A 24 14.73 15.50 -6.41
N ASP A 25 14.94 14.94 -7.61
CA ASP A 25 14.98 15.70 -8.86
C ASP A 25 13.60 15.95 -9.48
N GLY A 26 12.52 15.54 -8.81
CA GLY A 26 11.14 15.72 -9.28
C GLY A 26 10.62 14.62 -10.19
N THR A 27 11.45 13.65 -10.58
CA THR A 27 10.96 12.49 -11.32
C THR A 27 10.22 11.53 -10.40
N THR A 28 9.47 10.60 -10.97
CA THR A 28 8.67 9.66 -10.20
C THR A 28 9.34 8.30 -10.09
N HIS A 29 9.39 7.77 -8.87
CA HIS A 29 9.80 6.39 -8.59
C HIS A 29 8.56 5.54 -8.39
N ILE A 30 8.45 4.43 -9.13
CA ILE A 30 7.30 3.52 -9.04
C ILE A 30 7.78 2.15 -8.57
N THR A 31 7.12 1.60 -7.56
CA THR A 31 7.46 0.29 -7.00
C THR A 31 6.21 -0.42 -6.47
N PRO A 32 6.14 -1.76 -6.57
CA PRO A 32 5.03 -2.51 -5.96
C PRO A 32 5.19 -2.62 -4.45
N ILE A 33 4.07 -2.70 -3.77
CA ILE A 33 4.00 -2.93 -2.33
C ILE A 33 2.91 -3.96 -2.00
N TRP A 34 3.05 -4.57 -0.84
CA TRP A 34 1.98 -5.28 -0.16
C TRP A 34 1.25 -4.30 0.74
N TYR A 35 -0.07 -4.41 0.81
CA TYR A 35 -0.87 -3.53 1.65
C TYR A 35 -2.07 -4.26 2.24
N ILE A 36 -2.63 -3.70 3.28
CA ILE A 36 -3.98 -4.02 3.79
C ILE A 36 -4.73 -2.71 4.01
N LEU A 37 -6.02 -2.79 4.26
CA LEU A 37 -6.80 -1.65 4.73
C LEU A 37 -6.82 -1.63 6.25
N ASP A 38 -6.72 -0.44 6.83
CA ASP A 38 -6.88 -0.25 8.26
C ASP A 38 -8.37 -0.15 8.64
N GLU A 39 -8.66 0.16 9.90
CA GLU A 39 -10.03 0.28 10.42
C GLU A 39 -10.85 1.40 9.75
N ASP A 40 -10.20 2.39 9.15
CA ASP A 40 -10.84 3.48 8.41
C ASP A 40 -10.90 3.21 6.91
N ASN A 41 -10.57 1.99 6.47
CA ASN A 41 -10.48 1.58 5.08
C ASN A 41 -9.44 2.36 4.27
N ASN A 42 -8.42 2.88 4.93
CA ASN A 42 -7.27 3.49 4.26
C ASN A 42 -6.18 2.45 4.03
N ILE A 43 -5.45 2.61 2.93
CA ILE A 43 -4.33 1.74 2.62
C ILE A 43 -3.20 1.96 3.62
N ILE A 44 -2.70 0.86 4.18
CA ILE A 44 -1.56 0.87 5.09
C ILE A 44 -0.54 -0.17 4.64
N PHE A 45 0.73 0.21 4.63
CA PHE A 45 1.85 -0.65 4.28
C PHE A 45 3.10 -0.27 5.05
N THR A 46 4.15 -1.07 4.93
CA THR A 46 5.42 -0.80 5.61
C THR A 46 6.56 -0.77 4.60
N THR A 47 7.58 0.01 4.90
CA THR A 47 8.81 0.08 4.11
C THR A 47 9.96 0.56 4.97
N SER A 48 11.20 0.18 4.61
CA SER A 48 12.38 0.69 5.30
C SER A 48 12.54 2.20 5.11
N SER A 49 12.94 2.90 6.17
CA SER A 49 13.32 4.31 6.09
C SER A 49 14.52 4.56 5.17
N LYS A 50 15.27 3.51 4.84
CA LYS A 50 16.45 3.55 3.96
C LYS A 50 16.12 3.21 2.52
N SER A 51 14.92 2.70 2.23
CA SER A 51 14.48 2.45 0.85
C SER A 51 14.27 3.78 0.13
N LEU A 52 14.36 3.76 -1.20
CA LEU A 52 14.13 5.00 -1.98
C LEU A 52 12.72 5.54 -1.76
N LYS A 53 11.70 4.68 -1.74
CA LYS A 53 10.33 5.13 -1.45
C LYS A 53 10.19 5.70 -0.04
N GLY A 54 10.85 5.11 0.96
CA GLY A 54 10.86 5.63 2.32
C GLY A 54 11.52 7.01 2.41
N VAL A 55 12.69 7.14 1.83
CA VAL A 55 13.42 8.44 1.75
C VAL A 55 12.59 9.49 1.02
N ASN A 56 11.98 9.11 -0.10
CA ASN A 56 11.14 10.03 -0.87
C ASN A 56 9.94 10.52 -0.06
N LEU A 57 9.23 9.61 0.62
CA LEU A 57 8.02 9.96 1.39
C LEU A 57 8.33 10.83 2.60
N ILE A 58 9.46 10.62 3.25
CA ILE A 58 9.90 11.49 4.36
C ILE A 58 10.14 12.92 3.86
N ARG A 59 10.74 13.07 2.68
CA ARG A 59 11.01 14.38 2.10
C ARG A 59 9.76 15.03 1.51
N ASP A 60 8.95 14.26 0.79
CA ASP A 60 7.75 14.72 0.09
C ASP A 60 6.65 13.66 0.25
N PRO A 61 5.65 13.93 1.10
CA PRO A 61 4.65 12.91 1.43
C PRO A 61 3.57 12.71 0.36
N ARG A 62 3.62 13.39 -0.77
CA ARG A 62 2.68 13.14 -1.86
C ARG A 62 2.89 11.75 -2.42
N ILE A 63 1.81 10.99 -2.55
CA ILE A 63 1.84 9.60 -2.99
C ILE A 63 0.65 9.31 -3.90
N SER A 64 0.88 8.49 -4.90
CA SER A 64 -0.19 7.90 -5.72
C SER A 64 -0.03 6.39 -5.71
N ILE A 65 -1.15 5.67 -5.76
CA ILE A 65 -1.15 4.22 -5.82
C ILE A 65 -2.15 3.74 -6.85
N CYS A 66 -1.76 2.73 -7.62
CA CYS A 66 -2.63 2.02 -8.53
C CYS A 66 -2.71 0.56 -8.12
N ILE A 67 -3.92 0.08 -7.91
CA ILE A 67 -4.20 -1.34 -7.70
C ILE A 67 -5.00 -1.81 -8.89
N ASP A 68 -4.52 -2.83 -9.61
CA ASP A 68 -5.16 -3.29 -10.83
C ASP A 68 -5.32 -4.79 -10.86
N ASP A 69 -6.40 -5.24 -11.48
CA ASP A 69 -6.64 -6.64 -11.78
C ASP A 69 -6.11 -6.90 -13.19
N GLN A 70 -5.10 -7.76 -13.31
CA GLN A 70 -4.49 -8.10 -14.60
C GLN A 70 -5.28 -9.15 -15.39
N THR A 71 -6.41 -9.58 -14.84
CA THR A 71 -7.33 -10.51 -15.49
C THR A 71 -8.48 -9.73 -16.13
N PRO A 72 -8.87 -10.02 -17.39
CA PRO A 72 -10.04 -9.40 -17.98
C PRO A 72 -11.28 -9.52 -17.07
N PRO A 73 -12.09 -8.47 -16.94
CA PRO A 73 -12.13 -7.22 -17.72
C PRO A 73 -11.28 -6.06 -17.18
N PHE A 74 -10.25 -6.29 -16.39
CA PHE A 74 -9.23 -5.30 -16.01
C PHE A 74 -9.74 -4.11 -15.17
N SER A 75 -10.37 -4.40 -14.06
CA SER A 75 -10.76 -3.35 -13.11
C SER A 75 -9.54 -2.75 -12.41
N PHE A 76 -9.62 -1.49 -12.01
CA PHE A 76 -8.53 -0.86 -11.25
C PHE A 76 -9.04 0.24 -10.32
N VAL A 77 -8.22 0.58 -9.33
CA VAL A 77 -8.41 1.73 -8.44
C VAL A 77 -7.12 2.55 -8.38
N ILE A 78 -7.24 3.86 -8.53
CA ILE A 78 -6.15 4.80 -8.34
C ILE A 78 -6.51 5.70 -7.16
N ILE A 79 -5.58 5.84 -6.22
CA ILE A 79 -5.72 6.74 -5.08
C ILE A 79 -4.56 7.71 -5.09
N LYS A 80 -4.86 9.00 -5.06
CA LYS A 80 -3.90 10.06 -4.82
C LYS A 80 -4.09 10.56 -3.40
N GLY A 81 -3.00 10.82 -2.70
CA GLY A 81 -3.12 11.24 -1.32
C GLY A 81 -1.81 11.72 -0.71
N ILE A 82 -1.85 11.81 0.60
CA ILE A 82 -0.71 12.21 1.43
C ILE A 82 -0.35 11.05 2.33
N ALA A 83 0.94 10.70 2.36
CA ALA A 83 1.45 9.67 3.25
C ALA A 83 1.52 10.20 4.67
N LYS A 84 0.88 9.51 5.60
CA LYS A 84 1.08 9.70 7.02
C LYS A 84 2.09 8.66 7.49
N ILE A 85 3.20 9.10 8.04
CA ILE A 85 4.33 8.24 8.38
C ILE A 85 4.40 8.05 9.88
N PHE A 86 4.50 6.79 10.31
CA PHE A 86 4.72 6.44 11.71
C PHE A 86 6.11 5.84 11.86
N PHE A 87 6.94 6.50 12.66
CA PHE A 87 8.23 5.99 13.10
C PHE A 87 8.01 5.19 14.39
N HIS A 88 8.71 4.07 14.55
CA HIS A 88 8.62 3.25 15.77
C HIS A 88 7.18 2.86 16.14
N PHE A 89 6.44 2.35 15.14
CA PHE A 89 5.05 1.96 15.33
C PHE A 89 4.93 0.86 16.38
N GLN A 90 4.10 1.08 17.41
CA GLN A 90 4.03 0.22 18.59
C GLN A 90 3.69 -1.24 18.27
N ASP A 91 2.72 -1.47 17.38
CA ASP A 91 2.24 -2.80 17.03
C ASP A 91 2.80 -3.27 15.69
N LEU A 92 4.06 -2.93 15.38
CA LEU A 92 4.67 -3.19 14.08
C LEU A 92 4.62 -4.68 13.70
N LEU A 93 5.01 -5.59 14.60
CA LEU A 93 5.00 -7.02 14.31
C LEU A 93 3.59 -7.53 13.98
N LYS A 94 2.59 -7.08 14.71
CA LYS A 94 1.19 -7.43 14.44
C LYS A 94 0.76 -6.98 13.06
N LEU A 95 1.12 -5.76 12.68
CA LEU A 95 0.78 -5.19 11.38
C LEU A 95 1.49 -5.92 10.24
N THR A 96 2.81 -6.10 10.33
CA THR A 96 3.58 -6.81 9.30
C THR A 96 3.14 -8.25 9.15
N THR A 97 2.76 -8.91 10.24
CA THR A 97 2.21 -10.28 10.21
C THR A 97 0.86 -10.33 9.48
N ARG A 98 -0.02 -9.37 9.74
CA ARG A 98 -1.32 -9.29 9.04
C ARG A 98 -1.14 -9.05 7.54
N ILE A 99 -0.22 -8.17 7.16
CA ILE A 99 0.10 -7.92 5.74
C ILE A 99 0.64 -9.21 5.11
N ALA A 100 1.60 -9.86 5.77
CA ALA A 100 2.19 -11.11 5.28
C ALA A 100 1.15 -12.23 5.15
N GLU A 101 0.18 -12.32 6.06
CA GLU A 101 -0.89 -13.32 5.98
C GLU A 101 -1.68 -13.20 4.69
N ARG A 102 -1.99 -11.98 4.26
CA ARG A 102 -2.71 -11.76 3.00
C ARG A 102 -1.95 -12.30 1.79
N TYR A 103 -0.64 -12.03 1.72
CA TYR A 103 0.17 -12.33 0.51
C TYR A 103 0.87 -13.67 0.54
N MET A 104 1.23 -14.16 1.72
CA MET A 104 2.01 -15.39 1.88
C MET A 104 1.25 -16.53 2.57
N GLY A 105 0.04 -16.27 3.04
CA GLY A 105 -0.77 -17.24 3.76
C GLY A 105 -0.46 -17.30 5.25
N LYS A 106 -1.38 -17.94 5.99
CA LYS A 106 -1.35 -17.99 7.45
C LYS A 106 -0.09 -18.69 7.99
N GLU A 107 0.34 -19.77 7.34
CA GLU A 107 1.49 -20.56 7.81
C GLU A 107 2.80 -19.78 7.76
N LEU A 108 2.98 -18.89 6.77
CA LEU A 108 4.18 -18.10 6.58
C LEU A 108 4.09 -16.70 7.17
N SER A 109 2.92 -16.33 7.70
CA SER A 109 2.66 -14.95 8.13
C SER A 109 3.62 -14.45 9.19
N LEU A 110 3.89 -15.26 10.22
CA LEU A 110 4.79 -14.86 11.31
C LEU A 110 6.23 -14.75 10.83
N LYS A 111 6.67 -15.67 9.97
CA LYS A 111 8.03 -15.63 9.41
C LYS A 111 8.29 -14.31 8.66
N TYR A 112 7.40 -13.94 7.77
CA TYR A 112 7.53 -12.71 6.99
C TYR A 112 7.20 -11.47 7.82
N GLY A 113 6.29 -11.58 8.79
CA GLY A 113 6.03 -10.53 9.74
C GLY A 113 7.28 -10.14 10.52
N LYS A 114 8.01 -11.12 11.05
CA LYS A 114 9.27 -10.92 11.77
C LYS A 114 10.37 -10.38 10.86
N ARG A 115 10.43 -10.87 9.61
CA ARG A 115 11.39 -10.38 8.63
C ARG A 115 11.25 -8.87 8.40
N ASN A 116 10.02 -8.37 8.39
CA ASN A 116 9.71 -6.99 8.05
C ASN A 116 9.56 -6.08 9.29
N ALA A 117 9.40 -6.65 10.49
CA ALA A 117 9.24 -5.88 11.74
C ALA A 117 10.61 -5.55 12.33
N VAL A 118 11.36 -4.72 11.67
CA VAL A 118 12.71 -4.31 12.05
C VAL A 118 12.75 -2.83 12.44
N GLU A 119 13.85 -2.39 13.09
CA GLU A 119 13.95 -1.05 13.67
C GLU A 119 13.72 0.09 12.67
N ASP A 120 14.21 -0.07 11.43
CA ASP A 120 14.12 0.96 10.40
C ASP A 120 12.79 0.92 9.62
N GLU A 121 11.87 0.02 9.99
CA GLU A 121 10.62 -0.12 9.24
C GLU A 121 9.64 0.98 9.59
N LEU A 122 9.22 1.73 8.57
CA LEU A 122 8.19 2.76 8.67
C LEU A 122 6.81 2.14 8.42
N VAL A 123 5.80 2.65 9.10
CA VAL A 123 4.41 2.39 8.76
C VAL A 123 3.88 3.61 7.99
N ILE A 124 3.32 3.34 6.82
CA ILE A 124 2.79 4.37 5.92
C ILE A 124 1.29 4.16 5.76
N LYS A 125 0.54 5.21 6.06
CA LYS A 125 -0.91 5.25 5.85
C LYS A 125 -1.21 6.29 4.77
N ILE A 126 -1.96 5.91 3.75
CA ILE A 126 -2.34 6.84 2.68
C ILE A 126 -3.64 7.52 3.07
N ILE A 127 -3.58 8.84 3.24
CA ILE A 127 -4.78 9.66 3.47
C ILE A 127 -5.23 10.15 2.09
N PRO A 128 -6.34 9.65 1.56
CA PRO A 128 -6.73 9.94 0.20
C PRO A 128 -7.23 11.36 0.02
N THR A 129 -6.83 11.98 -1.10
CA THR A 129 -7.38 13.26 -1.56
C THR A 129 -8.25 13.08 -2.80
N LYS A 130 -7.98 12.00 -3.58
CA LYS A 130 -8.77 11.67 -4.77
C LYS A 130 -8.74 10.16 -4.99
N ILE A 131 -9.90 9.57 -5.26
CA ILE A 131 -10.04 8.16 -5.56
C ILE A 131 -10.76 8.01 -6.90
N ILE A 132 -10.17 7.20 -7.80
CA ILE A 132 -10.73 6.86 -9.11
C ILE A 132 -10.84 5.34 -9.15
N GLY A 133 -12.05 4.82 -9.31
CA GLY A 133 -12.27 3.39 -9.49
C GLY A 133 -13.02 3.12 -10.79
N GLN A 134 -12.51 2.19 -11.59
CA GLN A 134 -13.14 1.79 -12.83
C GLN A 134 -13.20 0.27 -12.90
N LYS A 135 -14.38 -0.28 -13.12
CA LYS A 135 -14.59 -1.71 -13.30
C LYS A 135 -14.86 -2.03 -14.76
N ASN A 136 -14.51 -3.24 -15.14
CA ASN A 136 -14.87 -3.81 -16.43
C ASN A 136 -14.36 -2.97 -17.62
N VAL A 137 -13.09 -2.58 -17.57
CA VAL A 137 -12.49 -1.67 -18.54
C VAL A 137 -12.58 -2.17 -19.98
N SER A 138 -12.47 -3.50 -20.18
CA SER A 138 -12.49 -4.11 -21.51
C SER A 138 -13.88 -4.48 -22.04
N GLU A 139 -14.93 -4.19 -21.28
CA GLU A 139 -16.32 -4.45 -21.71
C GLU A 139 -16.90 -3.32 -22.54
#